data_27920808e91da89a20a1116753a8bb97
#
_entry.id   27920808e91da89a20a1116753a8bb97
#
_cell.length_a   1.000
_cell.length_b   1.000
_cell.length_c   1.000
_cell.angle_alpha   90.00
_cell.angle_beta   90.00
_cell.angle_gamma   90.00
#
_symmetry.space_group_name_H-M   'P 1'
#
loop_
_entity.id
_entity.type
_entity.pdbx_description
1 polymer ?
#
loop_
_entity_poly.entity_id
_entity_poly.type
_entity_poly.pdbx_seq_one_letter_code
_entity_poly.pdbx_strand_id
1 'polypeptide(L)'
;MRRLTLLLMLGLLGCGKAMPVDVFRSTTPAMDPIRFFTGHVRSWGVLEDRSGEPTSIVTTDCLGESDGDTLRMVQQLTIGRDAPTTRTWQMQRVGPNRYEATANDMVGTATGEASGRAFRWTWTLALSPGNDLKNVSMDQWWYLLDDGSMLNRTTVRKLGVILIEVTEHFAHVSS
;
A
#
# COMPACT_ATOMS: atom_id res chain seq x y z
N MET A 1 16.64 53.87 22.31
CA MET A 1 16.65 53.17 21.01
C MET A 1 16.80 51.66 21.30
N ARG A 2 15.69 50.90 21.34
CA ARG A 2 15.67 49.43 21.62
C ARG A 2 15.79 48.71 20.28
N ARG A 3 16.89 48.02 20.05
CA ARG A 3 17.07 47.15 18.87
C ARG A 3 16.27 45.85 19.07
N LEU A 4 15.22 45.67 18.27
CA LEU A 4 14.41 44.47 18.20
C LEU A 4 15.15 43.44 17.34
N THR A 5 15.76 42.45 17.96
CA THR A 5 16.42 41.33 17.26
C THR A 5 15.35 40.34 16.84
N LEU A 6 15.04 40.31 15.54
CA LEU A 6 14.13 39.34 14.92
C LEU A 6 14.85 38.00 14.79
N LEU A 7 14.52 37.03 15.66
CA LEU A 7 15.05 35.68 15.58
C LEU A 7 14.26 34.93 14.48
N LEU A 8 14.91 34.74 13.32
CA LEU A 8 14.40 33.95 12.21
C LEU A 8 14.57 32.48 12.58
N MET A 9 13.50 31.80 13.06
CA MET A 9 13.50 30.34 13.22
C MET A 9 13.45 29.70 11.83
N LEU A 10 14.61 29.26 11.34
CA LEU A 10 14.69 28.35 10.20
C LEU A 10 14.15 26.99 10.64
N GLY A 11 12.89 26.69 10.30
CA GLY A 11 12.34 25.35 10.42
C GLY A 11 13.09 24.39 9.51
N LEU A 12 13.88 23.48 10.07
CA LEU A 12 14.48 22.36 9.38
C LEU A 12 13.34 21.44 8.89
N LEU A 13 12.91 21.63 7.63
CA LEU A 13 12.11 20.66 6.91
C LEU A 13 12.98 19.43 6.68
N GLY A 14 12.96 18.51 7.63
CA GLY A 14 13.56 17.20 7.50
C GLY A 14 12.83 16.42 6.40
N CYS A 15 13.29 16.52 5.16
CA CYS A 15 12.96 15.53 4.11
C CYS A 15 13.60 14.19 4.51
N GLY A 16 12.94 13.43 5.38
CA GLY A 16 13.31 12.05 5.65
C GLY A 16 13.17 11.27 4.34
N LYS A 17 14.29 10.78 3.79
CA LYS A 17 14.24 9.81 2.68
C LYS A 17 13.41 8.62 3.15
N ALA A 18 12.45 8.20 2.33
CA ALA A 18 11.71 6.98 2.60
C ALA A 18 12.70 5.82 2.79
N MET A 19 12.45 5.00 3.81
CA MET A 19 13.29 3.84 4.10
C MET A 19 13.32 2.91 2.88
N PRO A 20 14.49 2.51 2.38
CA PRO A 20 14.57 1.59 1.25
C PRO A 20 14.17 0.17 1.69
N VAL A 21 13.54 -0.60 0.79
CA VAL A 21 13.09 -1.96 1.09
C VAL A 21 14.26 -2.92 1.34
N ASP A 22 15.44 -2.61 0.82
CA ASP A 22 16.63 -3.47 0.90
C ASP A 22 17.21 -3.64 2.31
N VAL A 23 16.75 -2.86 3.29
CA VAL A 23 17.08 -3.10 4.72
C VAL A 23 16.58 -4.46 5.20
N PHE A 24 15.62 -5.07 4.50
CA PHE A 24 15.06 -6.39 4.81
C PHE A 24 15.75 -7.55 4.09
N ARG A 25 16.79 -7.30 3.28
CA ARG A 25 17.41 -8.32 2.39
C ARG A 25 17.83 -9.63 3.07
N SER A 26 18.20 -9.59 4.33
CA SER A 26 18.64 -10.75 5.10
C SER A 26 17.53 -11.41 5.93
N THR A 27 16.29 -10.96 5.79
CA THR A 27 15.15 -11.52 6.52
C THR A 27 14.46 -12.64 5.73
N THR A 28 13.85 -13.58 6.46
CA THR A 28 13.07 -14.70 5.91
C THR A 28 11.71 -14.79 6.59
N PRO A 29 10.71 -15.41 5.95
CA PRO A 29 10.69 -15.97 4.59
C PRO A 29 10.78 -14.89 3.50
N ALA A 30 11.21 -15.27 2.28
CA ALA A 30 11.31 -14.33 1.17
C ALA A 30 9.91 -14.00 0.60
N MET A 31 9.62 -12.71 0.45
CA MET A 31 8.37 -12.21 -0.10
C MET A 31 8.35 -12.32 -1.62
N ASP A 32 7.29 -12.91 -2.14
CA ASP A 32 6.92 -12.92 -3.55
C ASP A 32 5.43 -12.55 -3.67
N PRO A 33 5.10 -11.34 -4.13
CA PRO A 33 3.71 -10.87 -4.17
C PRO A 33 2.85 -11.66 -5.16
N ILE A 34 3.41 -12.15 -6.28
CA ILE A 34 2.67 -12.99 -7.23
C ILE A 34 2.24 -14.30 -6.55
N ARG A 35 3.20 -14.97 -5.91
CA ARG A 35 2.93 -16.21 -5.19
C ARG A 35 1.94 -16.00 -4.04
N PHE A 36 2.08 -14.93 -3.27
CA PHE A 36 1.20 -14.65 -2.14
C PHE A 36 -0.23 -14.41 -2.57
N PHE A 37 -0.46 -13.61 -3.61
CA PHE A 37 -1.81 -13.27 -4.07
C PHE A 37 -2.42 -14.27 -5.04
N THR A 38 -1.76 -15.39 -5.33
CA THR A 38 -2.34 -16.50 -6.09
C THR A 38 -3.31 -17.29 -5.22
N GLY A 39 -4.53 -17.52 -5.74
CA GLY A 39 -5.61 -18.18 -5.02
C GLY A 39 -6.53 -17.21 -4.29
N HIS A 40 -7.14 -17.64 -3.19
CA HIS A 40 -8.09 -16.84 -2.42
C HIS A 40 -7.44 -16.29 -1.15
N VAL A 41 -7.36 -14.98 -1.04
CA VAL A 41 -6.76 -14.26 0.10
C VAL A 41 -7.78 -13.28 0.67
N ARG A 42 -7.86 -13.20 1.98
CA ARG A 42 -8.70 -12.24 2.69
C ARG A 42 -7.92 -11.39 3.65
N SER A 43 -8.41 -10.17 3.91
CA SER A 43 -7.86 -9.31 4.95
C SER A 43 -8.93 -8.75 5.88
N TRP A 44 -8.44 -8.34 7.04
CA TRP A 44 -9.15 -7.53 8.03
C TRP A 44 -8.19 -6.47 8.54
N GLY A 45 -8.69 -5.25 8.69
CA GLY A 45 -7.86 -4.15 9.12
C GLY A 45 -8.65 -2.96 9.64
N VAL A 46 -7.90 -1.94 9.98
CA VAL A 46 -8.42 -0.67 10.48
C VAL A 46 -7.94 0.48 9.60
N LEU A 47 -8.83 1.40 9.33
CA LEU A 47 -8.54 2.68 8.70
C LEU A 47 -8.50 3.76 9.78
N GLU A 48 -7.40 4.50 9.79
CA GLU A 48 -7.14 5.60 10.70
C GLU A 48 -7.06 6.91 9.93
N ASP A 49 -7.56 7.96 10.52
CA ASP A 49 -7.40 9.30 9.96
C ASP A 49 -5.97 9.85 10.20
N ARG A 50 -5.70 11.06 9.74
CA ARG A 50 -4.39 11.71 9.88
C ARG A 50 -3.94 11.96 11.32
N SER A 51 -4.84 11.90 12.30
CA SER A 51 -4.54 12.05 13.73
C SER A 51 -4.24 10.71 14.41
N GLY A 52 -4.40 9.59 13.68
CA GLY A 52 -4.24 8.23 14.20
C GLY A 52 -5.50 7.70 14.86
N GLU A 53 -6.65 8.40 14.70
CA GLU A 53 -7.92 7.94 15.24
C GLU A 53 -8.56 6.89 14.32
N PRO A 54 -8.94 5.70 14.84
CA PRO A 54 -9.58 4.67 14.05
C PRO A 54 -11.00 5.12 13.66
N THR A 55 -11.28 5.10 12.35
CA THR A 55 -12.54 5.57 11.80
C THR A 55 -13.40 4.48 11.19
N SER A 56 -12.78 3.40 10.67
CA SER A 56 -13.50 2.31 10.02
C SER A 56 -12.75 0.99 10.06
N ILE A 57 -13.50 -0.11 10.03
CA ILE A 57 -12.96 -1.44 9.70
C ILE A 57 -12.86 -1.56 8.19
N VAL A 58 -11.78 -2.16 7.73
CA VAL A 58 -11.54 -2.49 6.32
C VAL A 58 -11.49 -4.00 6.16
N THR A 59 -12.14 -4.51 5.14
CA THR A 59 -12.01 -5.91 4.73
C THR A 59 -11.75 -5.98 3.25
N THR A 60 -10.88 -6.91 2.85
CA THR A 60 -10.55 -7.14 1.46
C THR A 60 -10.70 -8.62 1.12
N ASP A 61 -11.28 -8.91 -0.03
CA ASP A 61 -11.40 -10.25 -0.60
C ASP A 61 -10.68 -10.25 -1.96
N CYS A 62 -9.68 -11.13 -2.14
CA CYS A 62 -8.83 -11.18 -3.32
C CYS A 62 -8.88 -12.57 -3.95
N LEU A 63 -9.17 -12.62 -5.24
CA LEU A 63 -9.06 -13.82 -6.07
C LEU A 63 -7.98 -13.58 -7.14
N GLY A 64 -6.85 -14.30 -7.02
CA GLY A 64 -5.70 -14.16 -7.89
C GLY A 64 -5.41 -15.40 -8.72
N GLU A 65 -5.10 -15.19 -9.99
CA GLU A 65 -4.65 -16.21 -10.94
C GLU A 65 -3.29 -15.78 -11.49
N SER A 66 -2.29 -16.67 -11.36
CA SER A 66 -0.93 -16.40 -11.87
C SER A 66 -0.59 -17.30 -13.06
N ASP A 67 0.20 -16.74 -13.97
CA ASP A 67 0.85 -17.46 -15.07
C ASP A 67 2.31 -16.98 -15.17
N GLY A 68 3.22 -17.82 -14.70
CA GLY A 68 4.65 -17.49 -14.61
C GLY A 68 4.90 -16.24 -13.79
N ASP A 69 5.42 -15.21 -14.44
CA ASP A 69 5.77 -13.92 -13.82
C ASP A 69 4.64 -12.89 -13.83
N THR A 70 3.40 -13.32 -14.12
CA THR A 70 2.23 -12.46 -14.15
C THR A 70 1.17 -12.88 -13.15
N LEU A 71 0.39 -11.92 -12.65
CA LEU A 71 -0.76 -12.13 -11.78
C LEU A 71 -1.91 -11.24 -12.25
N ARG A 72 -3.08 -11.85 -12.43
CA ARG A 72 -4.36 -11.15 -12.49
C ARG A 72 -5.09 -11.36 -11.18
N MET A 73 -5.50 -10.28 -10.52
CA MET A 73 -6.20 -10.36 -9.22
C MET A 73 -7.44 -9.46 -9.23
N VAL A 74 -8.57 -10.03 -8.82
CA VAL A 74 -9.79 -9.29 -8.52
C VAL A 74 -9.85 -9.05 -7.02
N GLN A 75 -9.89 -7.81 -6.62
CA GLN A 75 -9.96 -7.35 -5.25
C GLN A 75 -11.31 -6.68 -4.98
N GLN A 76 -12.01 -7.11 -3.95
CA GLN A 76 -13.19 -6.46 -3.41
C GLN A 76 -12.84 -5.83 -2.07
N LEU A 77 -12.91 -4.51 -1.99
CA LEU A 77 -12.60 -3.72 -0.81
C LEU A 77 -13.87 -3.16 -0.20
N THR A 78 -14.09 -3.39 1.09
CA THR A 78 -15.21 -2.84 1.86
C THR A 78 -14.66 -1.98 3.00
N ILE A 79 -15.15 -0.75 3.12
CA ILE A 79 -14.81 0.18 4.19
C ILE A 79 -16.08 0.44 5.03
N GLY A 80 -16.05 0.04 6.29
CA GLY A 80 -17.17 0.19 7.21
C GLY A 80 -18.42 -0.54 6.71
N ARG A 81 -19.45 0.22 6.37
CA ARG A 81 -20.75 -0.28 5.88
C ARG A 81 -21.00 0.05 4.41
N ASP A 82 -20.00 0.58 3.72
CA ASP A 82 -20.14 0.95 2.31
C ASP A 82 -20.26 -0.29 1.43
N ALA A 83 -20.85 -0.12 0.24
CA ALA A 83 -20.85 -1.17 -0.76
C ALA A 83 -19.41 -1.51 -1.20
N PRO A 84 -19.10 -2.78 -1.42
CA PRO A 84 -17.77 -3.18 -1.89
C PRO A 84 -17.38 -2.48 -3.20
N THR A 85 -16.15 -1.99 -3.26
CA THR A 85 -15.53 -1.50 -4.49
C THR A 85 -14.66 -2.59 -5.10
N THR A 86 -14.74 -2.76 -6.42
CA THR A 86 -13.97 -3.78 -7.14
C THR A 86 -12.79 -3.15 -7.85
N ARG A 87 -11.61 -3.71 -7.63
CA ARG A 87 -10.38 -3.38 -8.34
C ARG A 87 -9.82 -4.63 -9.00
N THR A 88 -9.45 -4.50 -10.26
CA THR A 88 -8.79 -5.58 -11.01
C THR A 88 -7.34 -5.19 -11.28
N TRP A 89 -6.43 -5.94 -10.70
CA TRP A 89 -5.00 -5.77 -10.88
C TRP A 89 -4.45 -6.64 -12.00
N GLN A 90 -3.49 -6.10 -12.73
CA GLN A 90 -2.59 -6.82 -13.61
C GLN A 90 -1.17 -6.53 -13.13
N MET A 91 -0.49 -7.53 -12.56
CA MET A 91 0.87 -7.39 -12.05
C MET A 91 1.83 -8.24 -12.88
N GLN A 92 3.04 -7.73 -13.09
CA GLN A 92 4.12 -8.42 -13.77
C GLN A 92 5.44 -8.24 -13.01
N ARG A 93 6.22 -9.31 -12.93
CA ARG A 93 7.63 -9.25 -12.50
C ARG A 93 8.46 -8.73 -13.67
N VAL A 94 9.14 -7.59 -13.48
CA VAL A 94 9.97 -6.94 -14.51
C VAL A 94 11.46 -7.02 -14.21
N GLY A 95 11.84 -7.76 -13.19
CA GLY A 95 13.22 -8.00 -12.78
C GLY A 95 13.29 -8.91 -11.54
N PRO A 96 14.46 -9.28 -11.04
CA PRO A 96 14.60 -10.27 -9.95
C PRO A 96 13.73 -10.00 -8.74
N ASN A 97 13.57 -8.73 -8.36
CA ASN A 97 12.78 -8.30 -7.19
C ASN A 97 11.89 -7.11 -7.52
N ARG A 98 11.68 -6.79 -8.80
CA ARG A 98 10.92 -5.63 -9.24
C ARG A 98 9.64 -6.04 -9.92
N TYR A 99 8.59 -5.28 -9.63
CA TYR A 99 7.22 -5.54 -10.09
C TYR A 99 6.59 -4.25 -10.61
N GLU A 100 5.79 -4.40 -11.63
CA GLU A 100 4.91 -3.36 -12.14
C GLU A 100 3.47 -3.86 -12.16
N ALA A 101 2.53 -2.94 -11.96
CA ALA A 101 1.12 -3.31 -12.03
C ALA A 101 0.26 -2.15 -12.53
N THR A 102 -0.90 -2.51 -13.07
CA THR A 102 -1.99 -1.59 -13.42
C THR A 102 -3.29 -2.04 -12.79
N ALA A 103 -4.22 -1.11 -12.59
CA ALA A 103 -5.58 -1.40 -12.13
C ALA A 103 -6.59 -0.45 -12.80
N ASN A 104 -7.88 -0.83 -12.76
CA ASN A 104 -8.96 -0.06 -13.40
C ASN A 104 -9.22 1.32 -12.76
N ASP A 105 -8.78 1.53 -11.52
CA ASP A 105 -8.99 2.76 -10.75
C ASP A 105 -7.69 3.48 -10.39
N MET A 106 -6.65 3.34 -11.22
CA MET A 106 -5.37 4.01 -10.98
C MET A 106 -4.92 4.87 -12.15
N VAL A 107 -3.97 5.75 -11.89
CA VAL A 107 -3.29 6.58 -12.88
C VAL A 107 -1.86 6.07 -13.06
N GLY A 108 -1.47 5.81 -14.31
CA GLY A 108 -0.12 5.34 -14.65
C GLY A 108 0.13 3.88 -14.25
N THR A 109 1.34 3.58 -13.81
CA THR A 109 1.80 2.24 -13.43
C THR A 109 2.27 2.24 -11.99
N ALA A 110 1.84 1.25 -11.22
CA ALA A 110 2.40 0.95 -9.90
C ALA A 110 3.79 0.34 -10.06
N THR A 111 4.73 0.74 -9.22
CA THR A 111 6.07 0.16 -9.18
C THR A 111 6.38 -0.37 -7.80
N GLY A 112 6.97 -1.55 -7.72
CA GLY A 112 7.27 -2.22 -6.46
C GLY A 112 8.57 -2.98 -6.46
N GLU A 113 9.10 -3.16 -5.25
CA GLU A 113 10.32 -3.92 -5.00
C GLU A 113 10.16 -4.81 -3.77
N ALA A 114 10.61 -6.06 -3.88
CA ALA A 114 10.66 -7.03 -2.78
C ALA A 114 12.10 -7.18 -2.28
N SER A 115 12.27 -7.37 -0.96
CA SER A 115 13.56 -7.67 -0.35
C SER A 115 13.36 -8.41 0.97
N GLY A 116 13.94 -9.62 1.10
CA GLY A 116 13.66 -10.46 2.24
C GLY A 116 12.15 -10.66 2.42
N ARG A 117 11.63 -10.46 3.63
CA ARG A 117 10.19 -10.60 3.92
C ARG A 117 9.33 -9.40 3.52
N ALA A 118 9.92 -8.32 3.03
CA ALA A 118 9.20 -7.09 2.72
C ALA A 118 8.97 -6.91 1.22
N PHE A 119 7.84 -6.31 0.87
CA PHE A 119 7.53 -5.77 -0.44
C PHE A 119 6.98 -4.37 -0.26
N ARG A 120 7.45 -3.43 -1.03
CA ARG A 120 6.91 -2.06 -1.05
C ARG A 120 6.57 -1.68 -2.46
N TRP A 121 5.40 -1.11 -2.65
CA TRP A 121 5.05 -0.46 -3.91
C TRP A 121 4.38 0.89 -3.70
N THR A 122 4.41 1.69 -4.75
CA THR A 122 3.77 3.00 -4.79
C THR A 122 2.95 3.13 -6.07
N TRP A 123 1.81 3.80 -5.95
CA TRP A 123 0.90 4.02 -7.06
C TRP A 123 -0.02 5.20 -6.80
N THR A 124 -0.80 5.60 -7.81
CA THR A 124 -1.74 6.70 -7.72
C THR A 124 -3.17 6.19 -7.92
N LEU A 125 -3.99 6.30 -6.89
CA LEU A 125 -5.42 6.00 -6.95
C LEU A 125 -6.15 7.14 -7.64
N ALA A 126 -6.95 6.83 -8.69
CA ALA A 126 -7.92 7.73 -9.27
C ALA A 126 -9.21 7.68 -8.45
N LEU A 127 -9.57 8.78 -7.81
CA LEU A 127 -10.81 8.87 -7.04
C LEU A 127 -12.02 9.00 -7.97
N SER A 128 -13.20 8.71 -7.43
CA SER A 128 -14.46 8.80 -8.17
C SER A 128 -14.65 10.17 -8.82
N PRO A 129 -15.27 10.25 -10.00
CA PRO A 129 -15.61 11.52 -10.65
C PRO A 129 -16.37 12.43 -9.67
N GLY A 130 -15.95 13.70 -9.60
CA GLY A 130 -16.53 14.69 -8.70
C GLY A 130 -15.84 14.81 -7.34
N ASN A 131 -14.88 13.94 -7.00
CA ASN A 131 -14.04 14.12 -5.82
C ASN A 131 -13.00 15.23 -6.06
N ASP A 132 -12.99 16.27 -5.23
CA ASP A 132 -12.09 17.43 -5.38
C ASP A 132 -10.61 17.07 -5.34
N LEU A 133 -10.23 16.00 -4.67
CA LEU A 133 -8.85 15.51 -4.64
C LEU A 133 -8.40 14.89 -5.96
N LYS A 134 -9.33 14.42 -6.81
CA LYS A 134 -9.13 13.75 -8.11
C LYS A 134 -8.29 12.48 -8.02
N ASN A 135 -7.13 12.55 -7.40
CA ASN A 135 -6.24 11.41 -7.17
C ASN A 135 -5.44 11.57 -5.87
N VAL A 136 -4.97 10.45 -5.35
CA VAL A 136 -4.11 10.39 -4.15
C VAL A 136 -2.98 9.42 -4.38
N SER A 137 -1.84 9.65 -3.73
CA SER A 137 -0.71 8.72 -3.76
C SER A 137 -0.84 7.67 -2.68
N MET A 138 -0.56 6.43 -3.05
CA MET A 138 -0.58 5.25 -2.22
C MET A 138 0.86 4.78 -2.02
N ASP A 139 1.27 4.56 -0.77
CA ASP A 139 2.54 3.96 -0.39
C ASP A 139 2.23 2.77 0.51
N GLN A 140 2.49 1.57 0.01
CA GLN A 140 2.10 0.33 0.67
C GLN A 140 3.32 -0.51 0.99
N TRP A 141 3.42 -0.89 2.27
CA TRP A 141 4.39 -1.82 2.78
C TRP A 141 3.71 -3.13 3.16
N TRP A 142 4.34 -4.23 2.78
CA TRP A 142 3.87 -5.59 2.98
C TRP A 142 4.95 -6.41 3.64
N TYR A 143 4.59 -7.17 4.68
CA TYR A 143 5.53 -7.94 5.48
C TYR A 143 5.02 -9.36 5.61
N LEU A 144 5.70 -10.33 4.96
CA LEU A 144 5.37 -11.74 5.06
C LEU A 144 5.76 -12.26 6.45
N LEU A 145 4.83 -12.90 7.13
CA LEU A 145 5.00 -13.46 8.46
C LEU A 145 5.44 -14.93 8.39
N ASP A 146 5.90 -15.48 9.52
CA ASP A 146 6.43 -16.84 9.60
C ASP A 146 5.34 -17.93 9.38
N ASP A 147 4.08 -17.59 9.64
CA ASP A 147 2.92 -18.46 9.41
C ASP A 147 2.38 -18.39 7.97
N GLY A 148 3.03 -17.61 7.10
CA GLY A 148 2.61 -17.40 5.72
C GLY A 148 1.52 -16.35 5.53
N SER A 149 1.03 -15.73 6.60
CA SER A 149 0.16 -14.55 6.53
C SER A 149 0.98 -13.28 6.27
N MET A 150 0.31 -12.16 6.07
CA MET A 150 0.98 -10.91 5.70
C MET A 150 0.36 -9.71 6.39
N LEU A 151 1.21 -8.82 6.89
CA LEU A 151 0.79 -7.49 7.34
C LEU A 151 0.98 -6.47 6.20
N ASN A 152 -0.01 -5.62 6.04
CA ASN A 152 0.06 -4.45 5.16
C ASN A 152 -0.08 -3.17 5.97
N ARG A 153 0.70 -2.17 5.59
CA ARG A 153 0.49 -0.78 5.98
C ARG A 153 0.41 0.07 4.72
N THR A 154 -0.72 0.71 4.54
CA THR A 154 -1.00 1.65 3.45
C THR A 154 -1.02 3.07 4.00
N THR A 155 -0.23 3.97 3.42
CA THR A 155 -0.31 5.40 3.70
C THR A 155 -0.82 6.12 2.46
N VAL A 156 -1.93 6.84 2.61
CA VAL A 156 -2.56 7.64 1.55
C VAL A 156 -2.20 9.11 1.73
N ARG A 157 -1.68 9.72 0.65
CA ARG A 157 -1.23 11.12 0.69
C ARG A 157 -1.80 11.94 -0.44
N LYS A 158 -1.97 13.24 -0.18
CA LYS A 158 -2.17 14.27 -1.19
C LYS A 158 -1.18 15.42 -0.97
N LEU A 159 -0.40 15.76 -2.01
CA LEU A 159 0.62 16.81 -1.94
C LEU A 159 1.58 16.65 -0.75
N GLY A 160 1.96 15.39 -0.42
CA GLY A 160 2.84 15.06 0.71
C GLY A 160 2.15 14.97 2.08
N VAL A 161 0.91 15.44 2.21
CA VAL A 161 0.15 15.38 3.47
C VAL A 161 -0.51 14.00 3.60
N ILE A 162 -0.34 13.33 4.75
CA ILE A 162 -1.05 12.09 5.07
C ILE A 162 -2.54 12.43 5.26
N LEU A 163 -3.40 11.68 4.57
CA LEU A 163 -4.86 11.78 4.70
C LEU A 163 -5.41 10.69 5.61
N ILE A 164 -5.00 9.44 5.34
CA ILE A 164 -5.39 8.24 6.07
C ILE A 164 -4.25 7.23 6.07
N GLU A 165 -4.26 6.34 7.05
CA GLU A 165 -3.46 5.13 7.09
C GLU A 165 -4.36 3.92 7.23
N VAL A 166 -3.96 2.78 6.64
CA VAL A 166 -4.69 1.52 6.75
C VAL A 166 -3.70 0.44 7.16
N THR A 167 -4.04 -0.29 8.20
CA THR A 167 -3.28 -1.48 8.61
C THR A 167 -4.18 -2.70 8.45
N GLU A 168 -3.72 -3.70 7.69
CA GLU A 168 -4.47 -4.91 7.40
C GLU A 168 -3.61 -6.15 7.63
N HIS A 169 -4.27 -7.21 8.08
CA HIS A 169 -3.72 -8.56 8.11
C HIS A 169 -4.36 -9.40 7.01
N PHE A 170 -3.54 -9.97 6.13
CA PHE A 170 -3.95 -10.81 5.01
C PHE A 170 -3.61 -12.27 5.28
N ALA A 171 -4.53 -13.17 4.96
CA ALA A 171 -4.31 -14.61 5.06
C ALA A 171 -5.01 -15.35 3.91
N HIS A 172 -4.45 -16.50 3.52
CA HIS A 172 -5.12 -17.41 2.61
C HIS A 172 -6.37 -18.00 3.26
N VAL A 173 -7.44 -18.10 2.47
CA VAL A 173 -8.67 -18.80 2.89
C VAL A 173 -8.41 -20.28 2.74
N SER A 174 -8.53 -21.02 3.84
CA SER A 174 -8.47 -22.48 3.82
C SER A 174 -9.66 -23.03 3.02
N SER A 175 -9.38 -23.92 2.08
CA SER A 175 -10.38 -24.70 1.33
C SER A 175 -11.01 -25.76 2.20
#